data_2a93a66e741ac028aafa07843cb3f7e4
#
_entry.id   2a93a66e741ac028aafa07843cb3f7e4
#
_cell.length_a   1.000
_cell.length_b   1.000
_cell.length_c   1.000
_cell.angle_alpha   90.00
_cell.angle_beta   90.00
_cell.angle_gamma   90.00
#
_symmetry.space_group_name_H-M   'P 1'
#
loop_
_entity.id
_entity.type
_entity.pdbx_description
1 polymer ?
#
loop_
_entity_poly.entity_id
_entity_poly.type
_entity_poly.pdbx_seq_one_letter_code
_entity_poly.pdbx_strand_id
1 'polypeptide(L)'
;MPKLPAILLILSTFVTIPCVHASPVFPFSLGIRDSIMIAHSFKGEQFGPAQNVHGATYTVDVTFRSKALVPKCNWVVDIGEASTALGRILSKYNFKNLDEVFPEGENTTTEFMCKAIHGDLAKFFCTDRAKTGGGERFKGSICVKLWESHKAWACYEANV
;
A
#
# COMPACT_ATOMS: atom_id res chain seq x y z
N MET A 1 -50.33 -61.14 1.70
CA MET A 1 -49.38 -60.43 2.56
C MET A 1 -48.51 -59.54 1.68
N PRO A 2 -48.64 -58.21 1.72
CA PRO A 2 -47.81 -57.34 0.92
C PRO A 2 -46.45 -57.04 1.66
N LYS A 3 -45.35 -57.15 0.89
CA LYS A 3 -44.01 -56.89 1.36
C LYS A 3 -43.80 -55.37 1.46
N LEU A 4 -43.40 -54.85 2.63
CA LEU A 4 -42.97 -53.47 2.82
C LEU A 4 -41.65 -53.21 2.07
N PRO A 5 -41.48 -52.04 1.42
CA PRO A 5 -40.20 -51.66 0.84
C PRO A 5 -39.21 -51.19 1.94
N ALA A 6 -37.97 -51.64 1.83
CA ALA A 6 -36.87 -51.21 2.69
C ALA A 6 -36.54 -49.74 2.41
N ILE A 7 -36.66 -48.88 3.42
CA ILE A 7 -36.20 -47.47 3.36
C ILE A 7 -34.70 -47.47 3.54
N LEU A 8 -33.99 -47.13 2.48
CA LEU A 8 -32.54 -46.93 2.51
C LEU A 8 -32.24 -45.54 3.16
N LEU A 9 -31.77 -45.59 4.41
CA LEU A 9 -31.35 -44.38 5.13
C LEU A 9 -29.98 -43.96 4.64
N ILE A 10 -29.91 -42.89 3.82
CA ILE A 10 -28.64 -42.31 3.38
C ILE A 10 -28.16 -41.43 4.51
N LEU A 11 -27.19 -41.91 5.30
CA LEU A 11 -26.43 -41.04 6.26
C LEU A 11 -25.49 -40.14 5.46
N SER A 12 -25.88 -38.88 5.29
CA SER A 12 -24.97 -37.87 4.80
C SER A 12 -24.00 -37.44 5.92
N THR A 13 -22.78 -37.94 5.86
CA THR A 13 -21.69 -37.45 6.72
C THR A 13 -21.29 -36.03 6.29
N PHE A 14 -21.68 -35.02 7.03
CA PHE A 14 -21.14 -33.66 6.88
C PHE A 14 -19.67 -33.68 7.29
N VAL A 15 -18.77 -33.67 6.31
CA VAL A 15 -17.36 -33.42 6.53
C VAL A 15 -17.22 -31.92 6.82
N THR A 16 -17.09 -31.55 8.09
CA THR A 16 -16.71 -30.20 8.47
C THR A 16 -15.23 -29.98 8.14
N ILE A 17 -14.98 -29.27 7.03
CA ILE A 17 -13.63 -28.83 6.70
C ILE A 17 -13.28 -27.74 7.71
N PRO A 18 -12.24 -27.92 8.55
CA PRO A 18 -11.81 -26.85 9.44
C PRO A 18 -11.34 -25.66 8.61
N CYS A 19 -11.91 -24.49 8.85
CA CYS A 19 -11.43 -23.24 8.26
C CYS A 19 -10.04 -22.95 8.84
N VAL A 20 -9.00 -23.39 8.13
CA VAL A 20 -7.62 -23.08 8.49
C VAL A 20 -7.40 -21.60 8.17
N HIS A 21 -7.54 -20.73 9.17
CA HIS A 21 -7.11 -19.36 9.07
C HIS A 21 -5.58 -19.38 9.02
N ALA A 22 -5.01 -19.26 7.82
CA ALA A 22 -3.59 -19.01 7.68
C ALA A 22 -3.27 -17.68 8.38
N SER A 23 -2.39 -17.70 9.35
CA SER A 23 -1.91 -16.46 9.98
C SER A 23 -1.34 -15.53 8.91
N PRO A 24 -1.63 -14.21 8.98
CA PRO A 24 -1.08 -13.27 8.01
C PRO A 24 0.45 -13.34 8.01
N VAL A 25 1.05 -13.23 6.81
CA VAL A 25 2.51 -13.29 6.64
C VAL A 25 3.21 -12.22 7.50
N PHE A 26 2.54 -11.07 7.70
CA PHE A 26 2.97 -9.96 8.54
C PHE A 26 1.86 -9.59 9.53
N PRO A 27 1.88 -10.13 10.77
CA PRO A 27 0.79 -9.91 11.73
C PRO A 27 0.76 -8.50 12.33
N PHE A 28 1.89 -7.78 12.30
CA PHE A 28 1.99 -6.43 12.85
C PHE A 28 1.99 -5.39 11.73
N SER A 29 1.26 -4.30 11.94
CA SER A 29 1.27 -3.17 11.01
C SER A 29 1.21 -1.84 11.76
N LEU A 30 1.84 -0.83 11.15
CA LEU A 30 1.74 0.58 11.53
C LEU A 30 1.31 1.37 10.31
N GLY A 31 0.28 2.21 10.43
CA GLY A 31 -0.18 3.12 9.40
C GLY A 31 0.13 4.57 9.75
N ILE A 32 0.58 5.35 8.78
CA ILE A 32 0.71 6.81 8.86
C ILE A 32 0.00 7.45 7.68
N ARG A 33 -0.41 8.70 7.82
CA ARG A 33 -1.13 9.46 6.78
C ARG A 33 -0.57 10.85 6.62
N ASP A 34 -0.54 11.32 5.36
CA ASP A 34 -0.24 12.69 4.98
C ASP A 34 -1.04 13.06 3.72
N SER A 35 -0.87 14.26 3.17
CA SER A 35 -1.54 14.71 1.96
C SER A 35 -0.65 15.61 1.12
N ILE A 36 -0.88 15.60 -0.20
CA ILE A 36 -0.21 16.51 -1.15
C ILE A 36 -1.20 17.04 -2.17
N MET A 37 -0.91 18.24 -2.67
CA MET A 37 -1.58 18.82 -3.84
C MET A 37 -0.65 18.79 -5.04
N ILE A 38 -1.15 18.32 -6.17
CA ILE A 38 -0.37 18.21 -7.41
C ILE A 38 -1.18 18.76 -8.59
N ALA A 39 -0.49 19.00 -9.70
CA ALA A 39 -1.09 19.11 -11.02
C ALA A 39 -0.46 18.08 -11.95
N HIS A 40 -1.20 17.60 -12.92
CA HIS A 40 -0.71 16.71 -13.96
C HIS A 40 -1.63 16.70 -15.19
N SER A 41 -1.16 16.08 -16.27
CA SER A 41 -1.95 15.74 -17.45
C SER A 41 -1.63 14.32 -17.89
N PHE A 42 -2.54 13.70 -18.66
CA PHE A 42 -2.32 12.37 -19.19
C PHE A 42 -2.21 12.38 -20.72
N LYS A 43 -1.37 11.51 -21.27
CA LYS A 43 -1.21 11.31 -22.71
C LYS A 43 -2.01 10.11 -23.16
N GLY A 44 -2.86 10.29 -24.18
CA GLY A 44 -3.65 9.24 -24.81
C GLY A 44 -5.15 9.55 -24.78
N GLU A 45 -5.84 9.23 -25.86
CA GLU A 45 -7.28 9.51 -26.05
C GLU A 45 -8.17 8.82 -24.99
N GLN A 46 -7.72 7.70 -24.44
CA GLN A 46 -8.42 6.94 -23.40
C GLN A 46 -8.63 7.73 -22.10
N PHE A 47 -7.84 8.78 -21.88
CA PHE A 47 -7.94 9.61 -20.67
C PHE A 47 -8.95 10.75 -20.81
N GLY A 48 -9.54 10.96 -22.00
CA GLY A 48 -10.57 11.96 -22.22
C GLY A 48 -10.19 13.35 -21.70
N PRO A 49 -11.03 14.00 -20.85
CA PRO A 49 -10.74 15.34 -20.32
C PRO A 49 -9.47 15.44 -19.47
N ALA A 50 -9.00 14.33 -18.87
CA ALA A 50 -7.79 14.31 -18.06
C ALA A 50 -6.50 14.47 -18.87
N GLN A 51 -6.59 14.55 -20.21
CA GLN A 51 -5.48 14.99 -21.05
C GLN A 51 -5.11 16.46 -20.84
N ASN A 52 -6.05 17.28 -20.37
CA ASN A 52 -5.75 18.64 -19.97
C ASN A 52 -5.11 18.67 -18.57
N VAL A 53 -4.25 19.67 -18.32
CA VAL A 53 -3.69 19.85 -16.97
C VAL A 53 -4.81 20.05 -15.97
N HIS A 54 -4.79 19.25 -14.91
CA HIS A 54 -5.75 19.30 -13.83
C HIS A 54 -5.06 19.08 -12.49
N GLY A 55 -5.68 19.55 -11.41
CA GLY A 55 -5.17 19.41 -10.05
C GLY A 55 -5.83 18.25 -9.32
N ALA A 56 -5.09 17.62 -8.42
CA ALA A 56 -5.60 16.65 -7.46
C ALA A 56 -5.02 16.88 -6.07
N THR A 57 -5.81 16.56 -5.05
CA THR A 57 -5.35 16.48 -3.66
C THR A 57 -5.32 15.03 -3.26
N TYR A 58 -4.13 14.46 -3.17
CA TYR A 58 -3.95 13.09 -2.73
C TYR A 58 -3.91 12.99 -1.21
N THR A 59 -4.72 12.12 -0.63
CA THR A 59 -4.45 11.58 0.71
C THR A 59 -3.58 10.35 0.56
N VAL A 60 -2.47 10.33 1.29
CA VAL A 60 -1.43 9.30 1.19
C VAL A 60 -1.39 8.50 2.48
N ASP A 61 -1.80 7.24 2.41
CA ASP A 61 -1.67 6.27 3.49
C ASP A 61 -0.45 5.39 3.24
N VAL A 62 0.42 5.27 4.23
CA VAL A 62 1.55 4.33 4.20
C VAL A 62 1.40 3.34 5.34
N THR A 63 1.41 2.06 5.01
CA THR A 63 1.37 0.97 5.98
C THR A 63 2.66 0.17 5.94
N PHE A 64 3.35 0.13 7.07
CA PHE A 64 4.50 -0.74 7.30
C PHE A 64 4.01 -2.03 7.96
N ARG A 65 4.44 -3.19 7.42
CA ARG A 65 4.07 -4.50 7.98
C ARG A 65 5.31 -5.31 8.32
N SER A 66 5.29 -6.00 9.46
CA SER A 66 6.43 -6.80 9.93
C SER A 66 5.99 -8.13 10.55
N LYS A 67 6.88 -9.13 10.50
CA LYS A 67 6.70 -10.42 11.17
C LYS A 67 6.86 -10.32 12.68
N ALA A 68 7.69 -9.37 13.15
CA ALA A 68 8.01 -9.19 14.56
C ALA A 68 8.17 -7.71 14.88
N LEU A 69 8.01 -7.37 16.14
CA LEU A 69 8.29 -6.03 16.66
C LEU A 69 9.78 -5.86 16.92
N VAL A 70 10.27 -4.62 16.81
CA VAL A 70 11.65 -4.28 17.20
C VAL A 70 11.83 -4.56 18.69
N PRO A 71 12.85 -5.34 19.10
CA PRO A 71 13.09 -5.65 20.51
C PRO A 71 13.22 -4.39 21.36
N LYS A 72 12.75 -4.46 22.60
CA LYS A 72 12.69 -3.38 23.60
C LYS A 72 11.71 -2.24 23.26
N CYS A 73 11.60 -1.83 22.00
CA CYS A 73 10.70 -0.75 21.57
C CYS A 73 9.26 -1.24 21.35
N ASN A 74 9.08 -2.51 20.99
CA ASN A 74 7.79 -3.14 20.70
C ASN A 74 6.97 -2.41 19.60
N TRP A 75 7.64 -1.85 18.60
CA TRP A 75 7.03 -1.22 17.45
C TRP A 75 7.39 -1.91 16.13
N VAL A 76 6.65 -1.63 15.07
CA VAL A 76 6.98 -2.02 13.68
C VAL A 76 8.10 -1.13 13.14
N VAL A 77 7.91 0.19 13.30
CA VAL A 77 8.85 1.26 12.97
C VAL A 77 8.50 2.46 13.88
N ASP A 78 9.46 3.34 14.13
CA ASP A 78 9.20 4.58 14.88
C ASP A 78 8.24 5.49 14.10
N ILE A 79 7.14 5.90 14.74
CA ILE A 79 6.08 6.75 14.13
C ILE A 79 6.64 8.10 13.72
N GLY A 80 7.47 8.71 14.57
CA GLY A 80 8.05 10.04 14.32
C GLY A 80 9.01 10.02 13.14
N GLU A 81 9.87 8.98 13.06
CA GLU A 81 10.77 8.77 11.94
C GLU A 81 9.98 8.51 10.64
N ALA A 82 8.98 7.64 10.70
CA ALA A 82 8.16 7.30 9.55
C ALA A 82 7.40 8.52 9.00
N SER A 83 6.79 9.32 9.88
CA SER A 83 6.07 10.53 9.50
C SER A 83 6.99 11.59 8.90
N THR A 84 8.17 11.80 9.52
CA THR A 84 9.18 12.73 9.02
C THR A 84 9.70 12.31 7.64
N ALA A 85 9.98 11.02 7.46
CA ALA A 85 10.42 10.47 6.18
C ALA A 85 9.35 10.65 5.10
N LEU A 86 8.10 10.36 5.42
CA LEU A 86 6.98 10.53 4.49
C LEU A 86 6.85 12.00 4.07
N GLY A 87 6.77 12.94 5.01
CA GLY A 87 6.67 14.38 4.70
C GLY A 87 7.82 14.87 3.83
N ARG A 88 9.07 14.44 4.11
CA ARG A 88 10.23 14.76 3.28
C ARG A 88 10.14 14.18 1.86
N ILE A 89 9.66 12.95 1.71
CA ILE A 89 9.47 12.33 0.40
C ILE A 89 8.38 13.06 -0.38
N LEU A 90 7.25 13.32 0.26
CA LEU A 90 6.11 13.98 -0.36
C LEU A 90 6.39 15.43 -0.77
N SER A 91 7.33 16.13 -0.08
CA SER A 91 7.73 17.48 -0.46
C SER A 91 8.34 17.58 -1.87
N LYS A 92 8.80 16.47 -2.44
CA LYS A 92 9.27 16.40 -3.83
C LYS A 92 8.15 16.62 -4.85
N TYR A 93 6.92 16.28 -4.46
CA TYR A 93 5.74 16.26 -5.33
C TYR A 93 4.74 17.36 -4.98
N ASN A 94 4.71 17.78 -3.70
CA ASN A 94 3.72 18.71 -3.20
C ASN A 94 3.84 20.08 -3.87
N PHE A 95 2.72 20.63 -4.34
CA PHE A 95 2.61 21.87 -5.14
C PHE A 95 3.45 21.85 -6.43
N LYS A 96 3.60 20.67 -7.05
CA LYS A 96 4.31 20.50 -8.31
C LYS A 96 3.39 20.06 -9.44
N ASN A 97 3.78 20.41 -10.67
CA ASN A 97 3.29 19.75 -11.87
C ASN A 97 4.09 18.45 -12.06
N LEU A 98 3.42 17.29 -11.96
CA LEU A 98 4.09 16.00 -12.08
C LEU A 98 4.63 15.75 -13.49
N ASP A 99 4.08 16.40 -14.52
CA ASP A 99 4.60 16.31 -15.89
C ASP A 99 6.02 16.89 -16.02
N GLU A 100 6.38 17.82 -15.11
CA GLU A 100 7.72 18.39 -15.00
C GLU A 100 8.64 17.56 -14.09
N VAL A 101 8.07 16.90 -13.10
CA VAL A 101 8.81 16.02 -12.17
C VAL A 101 9.22 14.72 -12.86
N PHE A 102 8.38 14.23 -13.80
CA PHE A 102 8.60 13.03 -14.59
C PHE A 102 8.64 13.36 -16.10
N PRO A 103 9.73 14.00 -16.57
CA PRO A 103 9.80 14.56 -17.91
C PRO A 103 9.89 13.51 -19.04
N GLU A 104 10.14 12.25 -18.72
CA GLU A 104 10.20 11.15 -19.71
C GLU A 104 8.83 10.79 -20.27
N GLY A 105 7.77 11.40 -19.73
CA GLY A 105 6.42 11.35 -20.30
C GLY A 105 5.56 10.21 -19.82
N GLU A 106 5.85 9.71 -18.63
CA GLU A 106 4.96 8.79 -17.94
C GLU A 106 3.60 9.45 -17.66
N ASN A 107 2.54 8.67 -17.79
CA ASN A 107 1.27 9.05 -17.22
C ASN A 107 1.33 8.84 -15.72
N THR A 108 1.32 9.93 -14.98
CA THR A 108 1.43 9.95 -13.50
C THR A 108 0.10 9.58 -12.86
N THR A 109 -0.43 8.40 -13.22
CA THR A 109 -1.67 7.85 -12.64
C THR A 109 -1.50 7.61 -11.14
N THR A 110 -2.60 7.43 -10.45
CA THR A 110 -2.59 7.15 -9.01
C THR A 110 -1.76 5.91 -8.67
N GLU A 111 -1.80 4.87 -9.53
CA GLU A 111 -1.00 3.64 -9.39
C GLU A 111 0.50 3.91 -9.60
N PHE A 112 0.86 4.69 -10.62
CA PHE A 112 2.24 5.09 -10.86
C PHE A 112 2.81 5.84 -9.67
N MET A 113 2.06 6.80 -9.12
CA MET A 113 2.49 7.59 -7.96
C MET A 113 2.60 6.74 -6.69
N CYS A 114 1.73 5.75 -6.48
CA CYS A 114 1.90 4.78 -5.40
C CYS A 114 3.25 4.07 -5.48
N LYS A 115 3.62 3.61 -6.68
CA LYS A 115 4.91 2.92 -6.92
C LYS A 115 6.10 3.86 -6.75
N ALA A 116 6.02 5.09 -7.22
CA ALA A 116 7.10 6.10 -7.11
C ALA A 116 7.37 6.44 -5.63
N ILE A 117 6.33 6.76 -4.85
CA ILE A 117 6.44 7.05 -3.42
C ILE A 117 6.96 5.82 -2.65
N HIS A 118 6.47 4.62 -2.99
CA HIS A 118 6.97 3.38 -2.40
C HIS A 118 8.47 3.21 -2.63
N GLY A 119 8.96 3.46 -3.86
CA GLY A 119 10.38 3.36 -4.18
C GLY A 119 11.24 4.31 -3.35
N ASP A 120 10.80 5.55 -3.16
CA ASP A 120 11.47 6.52 -2.30
C ASP A 120 11.50 6.07 -0.82
N LEU A 121 10.39 5.54 -0.30
CA LEU A 121 10.30 5.00 1.06
C LEU A 121 11.20 3.77 1.23
N ALA A 122 11.18 2.83 0.30
CA ALA A 122 12.03 1.65 0.32
C ALA A 122 13.52 2.04 0.32
N LYS A 123 13.91 3.02 -0.51
CA LYS A 123 15.27 3.55 -0.51
C LYS A 123 15.65 4.15 0.84
N PHE A 124 14.78 4.96 1.45
CA PHE A 124 15.04 5.55 2.75
C PHE A 124 15.20 4.47 3.83
N PHE A 125 14.23 3.59 4.00
CA PHE A 125 14.19 2.63 5.10
C PHE A 125 15.16 1.45 4.95
N CYS A 126 15.55 1.10 3.71
CA CYS A 126 16.41 -0.04 3.46
C CYS A 126 17.86 0.34 3.15
N THR A 127 18.14 1.58 2.75
CA THR A 127 19.48 1.99 2.33
C THR A 127 19.98 3.21 3.13
N ASP A 128 19.22 4.30 3.12
CA ASP A 128 19.72 5.58 3.66
C ASP A 128 19.67 5.61 5.17
N ARG A 129 18.69 4.97 5.81
CA ARG A 129 18.57 4.86 7.27
C ARG A 129 19.82 4.22 7.90
N ALA A 130 20.31 3.13 7.33
CA ALA A 130 21.53 2.47 7.82
C ALA A 130 22.77 3.35 7.69
N LYS A 131 22.83 4.23 6.67
CA LYS A 131 23.96 5.15 6.45
C LYS A 131 23.95 6.36 7.38
N THR A 132 22.76 6.79 7.82
CA THR A 132 22.58 8.00 8.66
C THR A 132 22.57 7.71 10.16
N GLY A 133 22.84 6.46 10.57
CA GLY A 133 22.82 6.06 11.98
C GLY A 133 21.40 5.83 12.55
N GLY A 134 20.38 5.78 11.71
CA GLY A 134 18.97 5.60 12.09
C GLY A 134 18.60 4.16 12.53
N GLY A 135 19.56 3.27 12.74
CA GLY A 135 19.34 1.91 13.20
C GLY A 135 19.30 0.85 12.10
N GLU A 136 18.79 -0.34 12.43
CA GLU A 136 18.71 -1.46 11.47
C GLU A 136 17.76 -1.17 10.31
N ARG A 137 18.06 -1.79 9.16
CA ARG A 137 17.18 -1.77 7.98
C ARG A 137 15.80 -2.31 8.34
N PHE A 138 14.76 -1.64 7.87
CA PHE A 138 13.41 -2.19 7.96
C PHE A 138 13.31 -3.48 7.12
N LYS A 139 12.64 -4.48 7.68
CA LYS A 139 12.39 -5.77 7.03
C LYS A 139 10.91 -6.10 7.12
N GLY A 140 10.23 -6.09 5.97
CA GLY A 140 8.82 -6.34 5.95
C GLY A 140 8.19 -5.98 4.62
N SER A 141 6.95 -5.49 4.60
CA SER A 141 6.34 -4.86 3.43
C SER A 141 5.98 -3.41 3.72
N ILE A 142 6.04 -2.59 2.69
CA ILE A 142 5.53 -1.24 2.68
C ILE A 142 4.39 -1.20 1.67
N CYS A 143 3.21 -0.74 2.10
CA CYS A 143 2.07 -0.48 1.24
C CYS A 143 1.86 1.03 1.18
N VAL A 144 1.83 1.61 -0.02
CA VAL A 144 1.44 2.99 -0.27
C VAL A 144 0.08 2.98 -0.93
N LYS A 145 -0.88 3.68 -0.33
CA LYS A 145 -2.23 3.87 -0.86
C LYS A 145 -2.50 5.35 -1.06
N LEU A 146 -2.88 5.72 -2.28
CA LEU A 146 -3.27 7.08 -2.63
C LEU A 146 -4.78 7.14 -2.88
N TRP A 147 -5.42 8.08 -2.21
CA TRP A 147 -6.80 8.47 -2.46
C TRP A 147 -6.79 9.72 -3.33
N GLU A 148 -7.24 9.59 -4.56
CA GLU A 148 -7.44 10.72 -5.45
C GLU A 148 -8.74 11.46 -5.13
N SER A 149 -9.72 10.70 -4.64
CA SER A 149 -10.99 11.21 -4.15
C SER A 149 -11.59 10.24 -3.14
N HIS A 150 -12.75 10.59 -2.57
CA HIS A 150 -13.51 9.68 -1.71
C HIS A 150 -14.05 8.42 -2.45
N LYS A 151 -13.97 8.40 -3.78
CA LYS A 151 -14.49 7.30 -4.63
C LYS A 151 -13.40 6.45 -5.27
N ALA A 152 -12.20 7.01 -5.44
CA ALA A 152 -11.13 6.36 -6.20
C ALA A 152 -9.81 6.40 -5.44
N TRP A 153 -9.14 5.24 -5.41
CA TRP A 153 -7.83 5.06 -4.80
C TRP A 153 -7.07 3.96 -5.53
N ALA A 154 -5.78 4.02 -5.45
CA ALA A 154 -4.88 2.94 -5.84
C ALA A 154 -3.96 2.55 -4.70
N CYS A 155 -3.32 1.39 -4.78
CA CYS A 155 -2.25 1.03 -3.86
C CYS A 155 -1.15 0.23 -4.58
N TYR A 156 0.04 0.33 -4.02
CA TYR A 156 1.19 -0.49 -4.38
C TYR A 156 1.83 -1.03 -3.10
N GLU A 157 2.04 -2.33 -3.03
CA GLU A 157 2.68 -3.00 -1.89
C GLU A 157 3.80 -3.91 -2.38
N ALA A 158 4.95 -3.84 -1.74
CA ALA A 158 6.07 -4.75 -1.99
C ALA A 158 6.87 -4.98 -0.71
N ASN A 159 7.57 -6.13 -0.69
CA ASN A 159 8.54 -6.44 0.36
C ASN A 159 9.79 -5.58 0.21
N VAL A 160 10.42 -5.29 1.34
CA VAL A 160 11.64 -4.47 1.45
C VAL A 160 12.60 -5.07 2.44
#